data_5b3251bf63b0471c3876900cd463a07c
#
_entry.id   5b3251bf63b0471c3876900cd463a07c
#
_cell.length_a   1.000
_cell.length_b   1.000
_cell.length_c   1.000
_cell.angle_alpha   90.00
_cell.angle_beta   90.00
_cell.angle_gamma   90.00
#
_symmetry.space_group_name_H-M   'P 1'
#
loop_
_entity.id
_entity.type
_entity.pdbx_description
1 polymer ?
#
loop_
_entity_poly.entity_id
_entity_poly.type
_entity_poly.pdbx_seq_one_letter_code
_entity_poly.pdbx_strand_id
1 'polypeptide(L)'
;MGRARRARKIAATAAYGGGGVAAAGAALGALGYVVIKTEAALARRVIGTQFDESPDDNGVYGSGRGEPYEVVVIGDSSAAGLGADAPHETVGAIVASGVAAMTGRRVRLTNRAVVGAESSDLGRQLANALED
;
A
#
# COMPACT_ATOMS: atom_id res chain seq x y z
N MET A 1 -49.09 -23.55 43.18
CA MET A 1 -47.60 -23.28 43.21
C MET A 1 -46.83 -23.63 41.92
N GLY A 2 -47.47 -23.90 40.76
CA GLY A 2 -46.80 -24.34 39.53
C GLY A 2 -46.35 -23.27 38.55
N ARG A 3 -47.01 -22.09 38.49
CA ARG A 3 -46.75 -21.09 37.48
C ARG A 3 -45.43 -20.32 37.66
N ALA A 4 -45.06 -20.03 38.90
CA ALA A 4 -43.80 -19.33 39.19
C ALA A 4 -42.55 -20.17 38.90
N ARG A 5 -42.63 -21.51 39.14
CA ARG A 5 -41.55 -22.46 38.80
C ARG A 5 -41.37 -22.62 37.28
N ARG A 6 -42.48 -22.59 36.51
CA ARG A 6 -42.43 -22.67 35.05
C ARG A 6 -41.84 -21.40 34.44
N ALA A 7 -42.20 -20.22 34.93
CA ALA A 7 -41.68 -18.96 34.47
C ALA A 7 -40.16 -18.86 34.71
N ARG A 8 -39.67 -19.28 35.90
CA ARG A 8 -38.25 -19.33 36.22
C ARG A 8 -37.44 -20.29 35.32
N LYS A 9 -38.01 -21.47 34.99
CA LYS A 9 -37.36 -22.41 34.06
C LYS A 9 -37.27 -21.85 32.66
N ILE A 10 -38.30 -21.19 32.13
CA ILE A 10 -38.30 -20.58 30.80
C ILE A 10 -37.30 -19.42 30.77
N ALA A 11 -37.26 -18.55 31.81
CA ALA A 11 -36.30 -17.49 31.89
C ALA A 11 -34.84 -17.99 32.00
N ALA A 12 -34.60 -19.05 32.76
CA ALA A 12 -33.27 -19.68 32.83
C ALA A 12 -32.86 -20.30 31.50
N THR A 13 -33.75 -20.99 30.78
CA THR A 13 -33.44 -21.59 29.49
C THR A 13 -33.16 -20.49 28.42
N ALA A 14 -33.90 -19.38 28.46
CA ALA A 14 -33.64 -18.23 27.56
C ALA A 14 -32.31 -17.53 27.87
N ALA A 15 -31.98 -17.36 29.16
CA ALA A 15 -30.73 -16.76 29.59
C ALA A 15 -29.50 -17.64 29.26
N TYR A 16 -29.60 -18.94 29.50
CA TYR A 16 -28.50 -19.87 29.22
C TYR A 16 -28.41 -20.26 27.73
N GLY A 17 -29.56 -20.40 27.01
CA GLY A 17 -29.56 -20.75 25.59
C GLY A 17 -29.10 -19.60 24.71
N GLY A 18 -29.57 -18.37 24.97
CA GLY A 18 -29.17 -17.18 24.18
C GLY A 18 -27.71 -16.76 24.44
N GLY A 19 -27.27 -16.87 25.69
CA GLY A 19 -25.89 -16.55 26.05
C GLY A 19 -24.86 -17.51 25.47
N GLY A 20 -25.21 -18.82 25.42
CA GLY A 20 -24.33 -19.83 24.82
C GLY A 20 -24.13 -19.67 23.33
N VAL A 21 -25.18 -19.33 22.56
CA VAL A 21 -25.10 -19.09 21.12
C VAL A 21 -24.31 -17.80 20.83
N ALA A 22 -24.54 -16.73 21.61
CA ALA A 22 -23.79 -15.49 21.46
C ALA A 22 -22.30 -15.67 21.80
N ALA A 23 -21.97 -16.40 22.86
CA ALA A 23 -20.60 -16.71 23.23
C ALA A 23 -19.89 -17.60 22.19
N ALA A 24 -20.59 -18.61 21.66
CA ALA A 24 -20.05 -19.45 20.59
C ALA A 24 -19.81 -18.63 19.29
N GLY A 25 -20.74 -17.75 18.92
CA GLY A 25 -20.57 -16.85 17.77
C GLY A 25 -19.40 -15.88 17.93
N ALA A 26 -19.23 -15.29 19.12
CA ALA A 26 -18.10 -14.44 19.43
C ALA A 26 -16.77 -15.20 19.39
N ALA A 27 -16.73 -16.42 19.93
CA ALA A 27 -15.53 -17.27 19.92
C ALA A 27 -15.14 -17.67 18.49
N LEU A 28 -16.09 -18.05 17.64
CA LEU A 28 -15.84 -18.36 16.24
C LEU A 28 -15.37 -17.14 15.45
N GLY A 29 -15.97 -15.96 15.70
CA GLY A 29 -15.55 -14.71 15.09
C GLY A 29 -14.13 -14.33 15.48
N ALA A 30 -13.78 -14.45 16.75
CA ALA A 30 -12.43 -14.19 17.26
C ALA A 30 -11.41 -15.18 16.65
N LEU A 31 -11.76 -16.46 16.59
CA LEU A 31 -10.91 -17.46 15.97
C LEU A 31 -10.66 -17.16 14.50
N GLY A 32 -11.72 -16.87 13.73
CA GLY A 32 -11.63 -16.47 12.33
C GLY A 32 -10.75 -15.24 12.13
N TYR A 33 -10.89 -14.22 12.97
CA TYR A 33 -10.05 -13.03 12.94
C TYR A 33 -8.56 -13.36 13.18
N VAL A 34 -8.27 -14.21 14.17
CA VAL A 34 -6.89 -14.64 14.47
C VAL A 34 -6.29 -15.42 13.30
N VAL A 35 -7.06 -16.33 12.69
CA VAL A 35 -6.62 -17.09 11.51
C VAL A 35 -6.26 -16.13 10.37
N ILE A 36 -7.16 -15.22 10.01
CA ILE A 36 -6.93 -14.25 8.93
C ILE A 36 -5.69 -13.38 9.21
N LYS A 37 -5.53 -12.90 10.44
CA LYS A 37 -4.34 -12.11 10.82
C LYS A 37 -3.05 -12.91 10.74
N THR A 38 -3.10 -14.19 11.14
CA THR A 38 -1.94 -15.08 11.10
C THR A 38 -1.56 -15.40 9.67
N GLU A 39 -2.53 -15.73 8.82
CA GLU A 39 -2.30 -15.96 7.39
C GLU A 39 -1.75 -14.73 6.68
N ALA A 40 -2.31 -13.55 6.96
CA ALA A 40 -1.79 -12.30 6.41
C ALA A 40 -0.34 -12.01 6.87
N ALA A 41 -0.03 -12.29 8.14
CA ALA A 41 1.33 -12.12 8.66
C ALA A 41 2.31 -13.14 8.04
N LEU A 42 1.85 -14.37 7.83
CA LEU A 42 2.64 -15.42 7.19
C LEU A 42 2.88 -15.11 5.71
N ALA A 43 1.84 -14.67 5.00
CA ALA A 43 1.93 -14.25 3.61
C ALA A 43 2.95 -13.11 3.44
N ARG A 44 2.93 -12.10 4.31
CA ARG A 44 3.92 -11.01 4.31
C ARG A 44 5.36 -11.52 4.52
N ARG A 45 5.55 -12.55 5.35
CA ARG A 45 6.88 -13.17 5.55
C ARG A 45 7.35 -13.98 4.34
N VAL A 46 6.42 -14.64 3.65
CA VAL A 46 6.74 -15.49 2.47
C VAL A 46 6.95 -14.63 1.22
N ILE A 47 6.11 -13.61 1.03
CA ILE A 47 6.24 -12.66 -0.10
C ILE A 47 7.47 -11.77 0.10
N GLY A 48 7.93 -11.62 1.35
CA GLY A 48 9.08 -10.81 1.71
C GLY A 48 8.77 -9.32 1.69
N THR A 49 9.68 -8.56 2.25
CA THR A 49 9.70 -7.09 2.19
C THR A 49 10.43 -6.60 0.93
N GLN A 50 10.61 -7.45 -0.08
CA GLN A 50 11.26 -7.09 -1.34
C GLN A 50 10.55 -5.95 -2.10
N PHE A 51 9.32 -5.64 -1.70
CA PHE A 51 8.53 -4.54 -2.27
C PHE A 51 8.53 -3.27 -1.40
N ASP A 52 9.35 -3.19 -0.36
CA ASP A 52 9.36 -2.02 0.53
C ASP A 52 10.35 -0.94 0.06
N GLU A 53 11.30 -1.27 -0.81
CA GLU A 53 12.27 -0.32 -1.36
C GLU A 53 12.13 -0.22 -2.88
N SER A 54 11.92 0.99 -3.36
CA SER A 54 12.00 1.31 -4.80
C SER A 54 13.44 1.64 -5.16
N PRO A 55 13.94 1.19 -6.32
CA PRO A 55 15.26 1.60 -6.77
C PRO A 55 15.34 3.12 -6.93
N ASP A 56 16.46 3.72 -6.55
CA ASP A 56 16.72 5.14 -6.77
C ASP A 56 17.00 5.40 -8.24
N ASP A 57 16.04 6.00 -8.93
CA ASP A 57 16.11 6.35 -10.34
C ASP A 57 16.45 7.83 -10.59
N ASN A 58 16.74 8.60 -9.55
CA ASN A 58 17.17 9.98 -9.69
C ASN A 58 18.50 10.06 -10.44
N GLY A 59 18.60 10.99 -11.39
CA GLY A 59 19.84 11.14 -12.14
C GLY A 59 19.70 11.84 -13.46
N VAL A 60 20.78 11.82 -14.24
CA VAL A 60 20.84 12.43 -15.57
C VAL A 60 20.87 11.33 -16.63
N TYR A 61 19.92 11.38 -17.52
CA TYR A 61 19.72 10.44 -18.62
C TYR A 61 20.08 11.04 -19.96
N GLY A 62 20.67 10.24 -20.85
CA GLY A 62 21.13 10.68 -22.17
C GLY A 62 22.50 11.36 -22.17
N SER A 63 23.05 11.56 -23.37
CA SER A 63 24.41 12.09 -23.59
C SER A 63 24.43 13.43 -24.33
N GLY A 64 23.27 14.06 -24.51
CA GLY A 64 23.12 15.32 -25.22
C GLY A 64 23.88 16.49 -24.56
N ARG A 65 24.05 17.60 -25.30
CA ARG A 65 24.71 18.81 -24.82
C ARG A 65 23.68 19.86 -24.40
N GLY A 66 24.15 20.84 -23.62
CA GLY A 66 23.33 21.94 -23.13
C GLY A 66 22.68 21.64 -21.79
N GLU A 67 21.83 22.54 -21.33
CA GLU A 67 21.06 22.37 -20.07
C GLU A 67 20.11 21.18 -20.21
N PRO A 68 20.08 20.31 -19.20
CA PRO A 68 19.14 19.19 -19.20
C PRO A 68 17.69 19.67 -19.11
N TYR A 69 16.77 18.90 -19.67
CA TYR A 69 15.36 19.03 -19.34
C TYR A 69 15.15 18.51 -17.91
N GLU A 70 14.44 19.27 -17.10
CA GLU A 70 14.02 18.81 -15.78
C GLU A 70 12.72 18.01 -15.92
N VAL A 71 12.73 16.79 -15.42
CA VAL A 71 11.55 15.91 -15.36
C VAL A 71 11.35 15.50 -13.91
N VAL A 72 10.19 15.82 -13.38
CA VAL A 72 9.79 15.38 -12.04
C VAL A 72 8.71 14.35 -12.14
N VAL A 73 8.88 13.23 -11.45
CA VAL A 73 7.86 12.17 -11.30
C VAL A 73 7.20 12.30 -9.95
N ILE A 74 5.88 12.36 -9.95
CA ILE A 74 5.03 12.32 -8.75
C ILE A 74 4.02 11.19 -8.89
N GLY A 75 3.56 10.67 -7.79
CA GLY A 75 2.57 9.60 -7.79
C GLY A 75 2.67 8.67 -6.59
N ASP A 76 2.24 7.45 -6.81
CA ASP A 76 2.19 6.38 -5.82
C ASP A 76 3.38 5.40 -5.96
N SER A 77 3.19 4.19 -5.46
CA SER A 77 4.19 3.12 -5.51
C SER A 77 4.62 2.74 -6.93
N SER A 78 3.73 2.80 -7.90
CA SER A 78 4.06 2.50 -9.30
C SER A 78 4.97 3.56 -9.90
N ALA A 79 4.69 4.83 -9.62
CA ALA A 79 5.53 5.95 -10.03
C ALA A 79 6.88 5.98 -9.29
N ALA A 80 6.91 5.52 -8.04
CA ALA A 80 8.14 5.36 -7.27
C ALA A 80 9.03 4.21 -7.78
N GLY A 81 8.53 3.35 -8.67
CA GLY A 81 9.28 2.21 -9.21
C GLY A 81 9.23 0.96 -8.33
N LEU A 82 8.22 0.85 -7.44
CA LEU A 82 8.06 -0.33 -6.61
C LEU A 82 7.87 -1.58 -7.48
N GLY A 83 8.70 -2.60 -7.23
CA GLY A 83 8.69 -3.85 -7.99
C GLY A 83 9.63 -3.88 -9.20
N ALA A 84 10.37 -2.80 -9.49
CA ALA A 84 11.48 -2.84 -10.42
C ALA A 84 12.72 -3.43 -9.74
N ASP A 85 13.49 -4.24 -10.45
CA ASP A 85 14.72 -4.85 -9.93
C ASP A 85 15.92 -3.89 -10.01
N ALA A 86 15.86 -2.88 -10.89
CA ALA A 86 16.95 -1.95 -11.10
C ALA A 86 16.44 -0.53 -11.44
N PRO A 87 17.24 0.52 -11.16
CA PRO A 87 16.85 1.91 -11.42
C PRO A 87 16.40 2.19 -12.85
N HIS A 88 17.03 1.56 -13.84
CA HIS A 88 16.73 1.77 -15.26
C HIS A 88 15.41 1.10 -15.73
N GLU A 89 14.80 0.29 -14.89
CA GLU A 89 13.53 -0.40 -15.16
C GLU A 89 12.31 0.35 -14.58
N THR A 90 12.55 1.40 -13.81
CA THR A 90 11.47 2.24 -13.28
C THR A 90 10.77 3.04 -14.40
N VAL A 91 9.51 3.38 -14.16
CA VAL A 91 8.74 4.23 -15.08
C VAL A 91 9.43 5.58 -15.31
N GLY A 92 9.98 6.17 -14.24
CA GLY A 92 10.71 7.44 -14.31
C GLY A 92 11.91 7.36 -15.23
N ALA A 93 12.77 6.35 -15.05
CA ALA A 93 13.96 6.14 -15.85
C ALA A 93 13.66 5.87 -17.33
N ILE A 94 12.62 5.05 -17.60
CA ILE A 94 12.18 4.75 -18.97
C ILE A 94 11.70 6.03 -19.66
N VAL A 95 10.89 6.85 -19.00
CA VAL A 95 10.40 8.11 -19.53
C VAL A 95 11.55 9.09 -19.77
N ALA A 96 12.45 9.26 -18.80
CA ALA A 96 13.60 10.15 -18.91
C ALA A 96 14.53 9.73 -20.07
N SER A 97 14.80 8.43 -20.19
CA SER A 97 15.58 7.87 -21.30
C SER A 97 14.90 8.09 -22.66
N GLY A 98 13.60 7.89 -22.75
CA GLY A 98 12.81 8.13 -23.94
C GLY A 98 12.82 9.59 -24.38
N VAL A 99 12.61 10.53 -23.45
CA VAL A 99 12.67 11.97 -23.71
C VAL A 99 14.07 12.36 -24.17
N ALA A 100 15.11 11.85 -23.52
CA ALA A 100 16.49 12.12 -23.91
C ALA A 100 16.78 11.63 -25.33
N ALA A 101 16.32 10.42 -25.69
CA ALA A 101 16.50 9.86 -27.03
C ALA A 101 15.74 10.66 -28.10
N MET A 102 14.51 11.06 -27.83
CA MET A 102 13.67 11.82 -28.76
C MET A 102 14.15 13.24 -29.00
N THR A 103 14.69 13.89 -27.96
CA THR A 103 15.10 15.30 -28.01
C THR A 103 16.58 15.50 -28.34
N GLY A 104 17.40 14.46 -28.22
CA GLY A 104 18.85 14.55 -28.30
C GLY A 104 19.47 15.37 -27.16
N ARG A 105 18.74 15.62 -26.09
CA ARG A 105 19.17 16.40 -24.91
C ARG A 105 19.27 15.51 -23.69
N ARG A 106 20.06 15.94 -22.72
CA ARG A 106 20.06 15.30 -21.40
C ARG A 106 18.76 15.60 -20.68
N VAL A 107 18.34 14.68 -19.85
CA VAL A 107 17.18 14.80 -18.95
C VAL A 107 17.65 14.58 -17.53
N ARG A 108 17.35 15.52 -16.63
CA ARG A 108 17.49 15.30 -15.19
C ARG A 108 16.16 14.81 -14.66
N LEU A 109 16.18 13.62 -14.11
CA LEU A 109 15.02 13.01 -13.45
C LEU A 109 15.11 13.24 -11.95
N THR A 110 14.02 13.72 -11.37
CA THR A 110 13.79 13.75 -9.93
C THR A 110 12.50 13.03 -9.62
N ASN A 111 12.58 11.92 -8.91
CA ASN A 111 11.40 11.14 -8.50
C ASN A 111 10.98 11.55 -7.09
N ARG A 112 9.79 12.12 -6.98
CA ARG A 112 9.13 12.55 -5.72
C ARG A 112 7.90 11.70 -5.39
N ALA A 113 7.69 10.61 -6.11
CA ALA A 113 6.60 9.68 -5.84
C ALA A 113 6.79 8.99 -4.48
N VAL A 114 5.70 8.68 -3.81
CA VAL A 114 5.71 8.12 -2.45
C VAL A 114 4.91 6.83 -2.42
N VAL A 115 5.53 5.76 -1.96
CA VAL A 115 4.85 4.47 -1.77
C VAL A 115 3.69 4.63 -0.79
N GLY A 116 2.51 4.19 -1.19
CA GLY A 116 1.29 4.31 -0.39
C GLY A 116 0.58 5.67 -0.50
N ALA A 117 1.04 6.58 -1.38
CA ALA A 117 0.35 7.84 -1.62
C ALA A 117 -1.00 7.63 -2.30
N GLU A 118 -1.96 8.47 -1.93
CA GLU A 118 -3.28 8.54 -2.53
C GLU A 118 -3.41 9.78 -3.44
N SER A 119 -4.48 9.85 -4.23
CA SER A 119 -4.72 11.00 -5.11
C SER A 119 -4.79 12.34 -4.38
N SER A 120 -5.17 12.34 -3.11
CA SER A 120 -5.17 13.51 -2.22
C SER A 120 -3.77 14.04 -1.91
N ASP A 121 -2.72 13.20 -2.05
CA ASP A 121 -1.33 13.56 -1.75
C ASP A 121 -0.63 14.26 -2.92
N LEU A 122 -1.16 14.15 -4.15
CA LEU A 122 -0.55 14.70 -5.35
C LEU A 122 -0.32 16.20 -5.28
N GLY A 123 -1.26 16.94 -4.67
CA GLY A 123 -1.12 18.40 -4.50
C GLY A 123 0.11 18.78 -3.66
N ARG A 124 0.38 18.02 -2.60
CA ARG A 124 1.56 18.21 -1.75
C ARG A 124 2.85 17.81 -2.47
N GLN A 125 2.83 16.68 -3.20
CA GLN A 125 3.98 16.25 -3.99
C GLN A 125 4.34 17.28 -5.06
N LEU A 126 3.33 17.84 -5.74
CA LEU A 126 3.53 18.88 -6.75
C LEU A 126 4.11 20.17 -6.13
N ALA A 127 3.60 20.60 -4.98
CA ALA A 127 4.13 21.77 -4.29
C ALA A 127 5.61 21.59 -3.96
N ASN A 128 5.98 20.46 -3.37
CA ASN A 128 7.38 20.13 -3.05
C ASN A 128 8.27 20.03 -4.31
N ALA A 129 7.71 19.62 -5.44
CA ALA A 129 8.45 19.49 -6.70
C ALA A 129 8.74 20.86 -7.37
N LEU A 130 7.96 21.89 -7.03
CA LEU A 130 8.11 23.24 -7.57
C LEU A 130 8.98 24.17 -6.69
N GLU A 131 9.30 23.74 -5.47
CA GLU A 131 10.14 24.51 -4.53
C GLU A 131 11.64 24.23 -4.70
N ASP A 132 12.01 23.17 -5.41
CA ASP A 132 13.39 22.76 -5.74
C ASP A 132 13.83 23.29 -7.12
#